data_91205a997f03a85e1a9d0a414a05163d
#
_entry.id   91205a997f03a85e1a9d0a414a05163d
#
_cell.length_a   1.000
_cell.length_b   1.000
_cell.length_c   1.000
_cell.angle_alpha   90.00
_cell.angle_beta   90.00
_cell.angle_gamma   90.00
#
_symmetry.space_group_name_H-M   'P 1'
#
loop_
_entity.id
_entity.type
_entity.pdbx_description
1 polymer ?
#
loop_
_entity_poly.entity_id
_entity_poly.type
_entity_poly.pdbx_seq_one_letter_code
_entity_poly.pdbx_strand_id
1 'polypeptide(L)'
;LDAGTLCLQATDALDHFEPPCLFSPLDFGLVGFSFACGLGVKLARPDRPVISLMGDGGFGMTLSELSTAVSHDIPTVTVVMDNGCWGAEKAYQRDFFDGRYIGADVHSPPFDRVAELYGAVGLRAERIDEVGEAVRAGLESGRPAVVVVEVDGDALYSFRRDSFAHRTPTDPNSEKLP
;
A
#
# COMPACT_ATOMS: atom_id res chain seq x y z
N LEU A 1 -0.77 2.47 6.99
CA LEU A 1 -1.33 2.28 5.65
C LEU A 1 -0.83 3.36 4.71
N ASP A 2 -0.65 3.03 3.43
CA ASP A 2 -0.34 4.00 2.38
C ASP A 2 -1.59 4.52 1.68
N ALA A 3 -1.46 5.59 0.90
CA ALA A 3 -2.55 6.09 0.06
C ALA A 3 -2.96 5.10 -1.05
N GLY A 4 -4.11 5.33 -1.63
CA GLY A 4 -4.67 4.53 -2.71
C GLY A 4 -5.86 3.67 -2.28
N THR A 5 -6.33 2.81 -3.19
CA THR A 5 -7.49 1.94 -2.94
C THR A 5 -7.27 0.97 -1.79
N LEU A 6 -6.04 0.52 -1.60
CA LEU A 6 -5.65 -0.38 -0.51
C LEU A 6 -5.91 0.24 0.87
N CYS A 7 -5.65 1.53 1.04
CA CYS A 7 -5.87 2.23 2.30
C CYS A 7 -7.33 2.13 2.76
N LEU A 8 -8.25 2.39 1.86
CA LEU A 8 -9.69 2.37 2.16
C LEU A 8 -10.17 0.97 2.50
N GLN A 9 -9.78 -0.02 1.69
CA GLN A 9 -10.15 -1.41 1.93
C GLN A 9 -9.54 -1.95 3.23
N ALA A 10 -8.26 -1.63 3.51
CA ALA A 10 -7.61 -2.07 4.73
C ALA A 10 -8.17 -1.38 5.98
N THR A 11 -8.53 -0.10 5.90
CA THR A 11 -9.15 0.61 7.03
C THR A 11 -10.51 0.00 7.40
N ASP A 12 -11.27 -0.47 6.40
CA ASP A 12 -12.57 -1.12 6.61
C ASP A 12 -12.43 -2.56 7.13
N ALA A 13 -11.37 -3.26 6.73
CA ALA A 13 -11.19 -4.68 7.01
C ALA A 13 -10.37 -4.98 8.28
N LEU A 14 -9.53 -4.05 8.73
CA LEU A 14 -8.63 -4.29 9.86
C LEU A 14 -9.27 -3.88 11.19
N ASP A 15 -9.24 -4.79 12.15
CA ASP A 15 -9.62 -4.49 13.53
C ASP A 15 -8.54 -3.70 14.27
N HIS A 16 -8.95 -2.67 15.02
CA HIS A 16 -8.05 -1.79 15.76
C HIS A 16 -8.41 -1.84 17.26
N PHE A 17 -7.55 -2.49 18.06
CA PHE A 17 -7.86 -2.75 19.47
C PHE A 17 -7.26 -1.72 20.43
N GLU A 18 -6.12 -1.11 20.09
CA GLU A 18 -5.40 -0.19 20.97
C GLU A 18 -4.94 1.08 20.24
N PRO A 19 -5.60 2.23 20.40
CA PRO A 19 -5.12 3.49 19.85
C PRO A 19 -3.87 4.03 20.58
N PRO A 20 -2.96 4.73 19.89
CA PRO A 20 -2.85 4.85 18.44
C PRO A 20 -2.16 3.63 17.83
N CYS A 21 -2.85 2.90 16.97
CA CYS A 21 -2.30 1.71 16.31
C CYS A 21 -2.37 1.76 14.78
N LEU A 22 -3.09 2.74 14.22
CA LEU A 22 -3.23 2.94 12.79
C LEU A 22 -2.80 4.35 12.39
N PHE A 23 -1.94 4.42 11.37
CA PHE A 23 -1.50 5.67 10.73
C PHE A 23 -1.79 5.59 9.25
N SER A 24 -2.39 6.63 8.69
CA SER A 24 -2.68 6.70 7.26
C SER A 24 -2.72 8.14 6.78
N PRO A 25 -2.41 8.41 5.50
CA PRO A 25 -2.42 9.75 4.92
C PRO A 25 -3.79 10.14 4.36
N LEU A 26 -4.90 9.74 4.99
CA LEU A 26 -6.25 9.88 4.42
C LEU A 26 -6.62 11.32 4.07
N ASP A 27 -6.17 12.31 4.83
CA ASP A 27 -6.53 13.70 4.60
C ASP A 27 -5.91 14.28 3.33
N PHE A 28 -4.66 13.92 3.04
CA PHE A 28 -3.92 14.43 1.88
C PHE A 28 -3.76 13.41 0.76
N GLY A 29 -3.80 12.12 1.07
CA GLY A 29 -3.62 11.05 0.10
C GLY A 29 -2.18 10.92 -0.40
N LEU A 30 -1.20 11.13 0.48
CA LEU A 30 0.22 11.06 0.15
C LEU A 30 0.66 9.63 -0.12
N VAL A 31 0.99 9.33 -1.37
CA VAL A 31 1.55 8.05 -1.81
C VAL A 31 3.00 7.92 -1.36
N GLY A 32 3.40 6.74 -0.88
CA GLY A 32 4.74 6.50 -0.32
C GLY A 32 4.86 6.83 1.17
N PHE A 33 3.80 7.31 1.80
CA PHE A 33 3.77 7.68 3.23
C PHE A 33 4.09 6.50 4.14
N SER A 34 3.54 5.32 3.88
CA SER A 34 3.47 4.21 4.84
C SER A 34 4.85 3.71 5.24
N PHE A 35 5.77 3.53 4.30
CA PHE A 35 7.09 3.01 4.60
C PHE A 35 7.89 3.97 5.50
N ALA A 36 8.04 5.22 5.07
CA ALA A 36 8.79 6.22 5.83
C ALA A 36 8.16 6.48 7.22
N CYS A 37 6.82 6.59 7.28
CA CYS A 37 6.10 6.70 8.54
C CYS A 37 6.34 5.49 9.45
N GLY A 38 6.31 4.28 8.89
CA GLY A 38 6.58 3.04 9.62
C GLY A 38 7.94 3.03 10.30
N LEU A 39 8.98 3.51 9.62
CA LEU A 39 10.32 3.67 10.22
C LEU A 39 10.28 4.61 11.44
N GLY A 40 9.63 5.78 11.29
CA GLY A 40 9.46 6.74 12.38
C GLY A 40 8.64 6.16 13.55
N VAL A 41 7.57 5.44 13.27
CA VAL A 41 6.76 4.76 14.29
C VAL A 41 7.59 3.72 15.05
N LYS A 42 8.41 2.94 14.35
CA LYS A 42 9.27 1.94 14.99
C LYS A 42 10.33 2.55 15.90
N LEU A 43 10.90 3.68 15.51
CA LEU A 43 11.83 4.44 16.37
C LEU A 43 11.13 4.99 17.62
N ALA A 44 9.88 5.48 17.48
CA ALA A 44 9.10 5.99 18.60
C ALA A 44 8.55 4.87 19.51
N ARG A 45 8.32 3.69 18.97
CA ARG A 45 7.75 2.52 19.67
C ARG A 45 8.57 1.26 19.36
N PRO A 46 9.79 1.16 19.88
CA PRO A 46 10.69 0.03 19.61
C PRO A 46 10.16 -1.30 20.16
N ASP A 47 9.30 -1.24 21.15
CA ASP A 47 8.64 -2.38 21.80
C ASP A 47 7.50 -3.00 20.98
N ARG A 48 7.01 -2.31 19.94
CA ARG A 48 5.86 -2.77 19.15
C ARG A 48 6.27 -3.25 17.76
N PRO A 49 5.62 -4.29 17.23
CA PRO A 49 5.75 -4.61 15.81
C PRO A 49 5.16 -3.48 14.97
N VAL A 50 5.80 -3.18 13.85
CA VAL A 50 5.32 -2.18 12.89
C VAL A 50 5.23 -2.83 11.51
N ILE A 51 4.05 -2.75 10.92
CA ILE A 51 3.77 -3.26 9.58
C ILE A 51 3.30 -2.09 8.72
N SER A 52 3.99 -1.84 7.63
CA SER A 52 3.57 -0.92 6.57
C SER A 52 2.84 -1.70 5.48
N LEU A 53 1.66 -1.24 5.07
CA LEU A 53 0.88 -1.86 4.01
C LEU A 53 0.70 -0.84 2.87
N MET A 54 1.17 -1.19 1.67
CA MET A 54 1.22 -0.25 0.55
C MET A 54 1.18 -0.94 -0.80
N GLY A 55 0.88 -0.18 -1.85
CA GLY A 55 0.98 -0.65 -3.22
C GLY A 55 2.41 -0.56 -3.76
N ASP A 56 2.66 -1.25 -4.86
CA ASP A 56 3.93 -1.29 -5.59
C ASP A 56 4.37 0.11 -6.05
N GLY A 57 3.47 0.91 -6.61
CA GLY A 57 3.77 2.28 -7.01
C GLY A 57 4.22 3.15 -5.83
N GLY A 58 3.54 3.04 -4.69
CA GLY A 58 3.90 3.76 -3.46
C GLY A 58 5.25 3.34 -2.92
N PHE A 59 5.52 2.04 -2.87
CA PHE A 59 6.81 1.53 -2.42
C PHE A 59 7.94 1.95 -3.36
N GLY A 60 7.71 1.90 -4.68
CA GLY A 60 8.69 2.35 -5.67
C GLY A 60 9.14 3.79 -5.49
N MET A 61 8.26 4.68 -5.01
CA MET A 61 8.59 6.08 -4.73
C MET A 61 9.51 6.27 -3.51
N THR A 62 9.49 5.35 -2.56
CA THR A 62 10.21 5.50 -1.28
C THR A 62 11.16 4.35 -0.98
N LEU A 63 11.38 3.45 -1.91
CA LEU A 63 12.23 2.27 -1.72
C LEU A 63 13.68 2.60 -1.31
N SER A 64 14.17 3.81 -1.63
CA SER A 64 15.48 4.29 -1.20
C SER A 64 15.64 4.34 0.33
N GLU A 65 14.53 4.47 1.07
CA GLU A 65 14.51 4.44 2.52
C GLU A 65 14.84 3.05 3.10
N LEU A 66 14.96 2.01 2.27
CA LEU A 66 15.58 0.74 2.66
C LEU A 66 17.01 0.95 3.17
N SER A 67 17.75 1.89 2.56
CA SER A 67 19.08 2.28 3.05
C SER A 67 19.01 2.81 4.48
N THR A 68 18.05 3.67 4.78
CA THR A 68 17.81 4.20 6.13
C THR A 68 17.45 3.08 7.10
N ALA A 69 16.50 2.22 6.71
CA ALA A 69 16.04 1.12 7.55
C ALA A 69 17.17 0.16 7.91
N VAL A 70 18.00 -0.22 6.93
CA VAL A 70 19.12 -1.16 7.14
C VAL A 70 20.26 -0.51 7.90
N SER A 71 20.66 0.72 7.54
CA SER A 71 21.79 1.42 8.17
C SER A 71 21.56 1.73 9.66
N HIS A 72 20.30 1.83 10.06
CA HIS A 72 19.92 2.16 11.44
C HIS A 72 19.24 1.00 12.18
N ASP A 73 19.29 -0.21 11.62
CA ASP A 73 18.68 -1.41 12.22
C ASP A 73 17.23 -1.19 12.69
N ILE A 74 16.37 -0.63 11.79
CA ILE A 74 14.96 -0.34 12.09
C ILE A 74 14.08 -1.50 11.62
N PRO A 75 13.76 -2.50 12.47
CA PRO A 75 13.07 -3.72 12.07
C PRO A 75 11.56 -3.48 11.87
N THR A 76 11.19 -3.12 10.67
CA THR A 76 9.79 -3.03 10.22
C THR A 76 9.51 -4.06 9.15
N VAL A 77 8.25 -4.46 9.00
CA VAL A 77 7.79 -5.28 7.87
C VAL A 77 6.98 -4.42 6.93
N THR A 78 7.36 -4.37 5.67
CA THR A 78 6.61 -3.67 4.62
C THR A 78 5.97 -4.70 3.70
N VAL A 79 4.65 -4.73 3.69
CA VAL A 79 3.86 -5.57 2.77
C VAL A 79 3.52 -4.74 1.54
N VAL A 80 4.03 -5.18 0.40
CA VAL A 80 3.83 -4.53 -0.90
C VAL A 80 2.85 -5.34 -1.72
N MET A 81 1.66 -4.79 -1.94
CA MET A 81 0.64 -5.35 -2.82
C MET A 81 0.98 -4.94 -4.26
N ASP A 82 1.57 -5.86 -5.00
CA ASP A 82 2.05 -5.62 -6.36
C ASP A 82 0.97 -6.00 -7.38
N ASN A 83 0.32 -4.99 -7.94
CA ASN A 83 -0.66 -5.16 -9.00
C ASN A 83 -0.21 -4.59 -10.35
N GLY A 84 1.01 -4.10 -10.46
CA GLY A 84 1.59 -3.54 -11.68
C GLY A 84 0.90 -2.27 -12.16
N CYS A 85 0.16 -1.54 -11.30
CA CYS A 85 -0.51 -0.34 -11.73
C CYS A 85 -0.81 0.65 -10.59
N TRP A 86 -1.06 1.91 -10.96
CA TRP A 86 -1.71 2.89 -10.10
C TRP A 86 -3.20 2.55 -10.00
N GLY A 87 -3.55 1.62 -9.09
CA GLY A 87 -4.88 1.00 -9.04
C GLY A 87 -6.02 2.00 -8.88
N ALA A 88 -5.85 3.06 -8.08
CA ALA A 88 -6.84 4.10 -7.91
C ALA A 88 -7.08 4.88 -9.22
N GLU A 89 -6.01 5.25 -9.90
CA GLU A 89 -6.08 6.01 -11.15
C GLU A 89 -6.59 5.14 -12.30
N LYS A 90 -6.17 3.88 -12.37
CA LYS A 90 -6.67 2.92 -13.37
C LYS A 90 -8.16 2.66 -13.19
N ALA A 91 -8.63 2.49 -11.95
CA ALA A 91 -10.06 2.36 -11.66
C ALA A 91 -10.85 3.60 -12.07
N TYR A 92 -10.31 4.80 -11.79
CA TYR A 92 -10.94 6.06 -12.19
C TYR A 92 -11.03 6.20 -13.71
N GLN A 93 -9.97 5.85 -14.44
CA GLN A 93 -9.97 5.89 -15.91
C GLN A 93 -10.94 4.86 -16.49
N ARG A 94 -11.05 3.67 -15.89
CA ARG A 94 -12.05 2.68 -16.28
C ARG A 94 -13.47 3.22 -16.15
N ASP A 95 -13.79 3.82 -15.01
CA ASP A 95 -15.18 4.12 -14.64
C ASP A 95 -15.68 5.46 -15.20
N PHE A 96 -14.79 6.43 -15.47
CA PHE A 96 -15.17 7.78 -15.88
C PHE A 96 -14.62 8.22 -17.24
N PHE A 97 -13.74 7.43 -17.84
CA PHE A 97 -13.08 7.76 -19.12
C PHE A 97 -13.14 6.60 -20.13
N ASP A 98 -14.16 5.75 -20.04
CA ASP A 98 -14.41 4.62 -20.94
C ASP A 98 -13.19 3.68 -21.10
N GLY A 99 -12.44 3.48 -20.01
CA GLY A 99 -11.24 2.63 -20.03
C GLY A 99 -10.08 3.18 -20.87
N ARG A 100 -10.04 4.46 -21.13
CA ARG A 100 -8.91 5.10 -21.83
C ARG A 100 -7.75 5.27 -20.85
N TYR A 101 -6.93 4.23 -20.75
CA TYR A 101 -5.81 4.20 -19.82
C TYR A 101 -4.64 5.03 -20.32
N ILE A 102 -4.09 5.88 -19.44
CA ILE A 102 -2.87 6.65 -19.67
C ILE A 102 -2.06 6.74 -18.38
N GLY A 103 -0.79 6.32 -18.43
CA GLY A 103 0.11 6.38 -17.28
C GLY A 103 -0.36 5.58 -16.06
N ALA A 104 -1.26 4.61 -16.23
CA ALA A 104 -1.83 3.84 -15.14
C ALA A 104 -1.03 2.57 -14.82
N ASP A 105 -0.32 2.03 -15.79
CA ASP A 105 0.51 0.84 -15.59
C ASP A 105 1.88 1.22 -15.01
N VAL A 106 2.35 0.40 -14.07
CA VAL A 106 3.65 0.56 -13.39
C VAL A 106 4.49 -0.66 -13.69
N HIS A 107 5.74 -0.45 -14.04
CA HIS A 107 6.71 -1.53 -14.13
C HIS A 107 7.47 -1.64 -12.82
N SER A 108 7.02 -2.53 -11.95
CA SER A 108 7.64 -2.79 -10.66
C SER A 108 8.78 -3.79 -10.78
N PRO A 109 9.95 -3.52 -10.19
CA PRO A 109 11.00 -4.52 -10.09
C PRO A 109 10.60 -5.59 -9.05
N PRO A 110 11.26 -6.74 -9.00
CA PRO A 110 11.03 -7.72 -7.93
C PRO A 110 11.52 -7.15 -6.59
N PHE A 111 10.63 -6.48 -5.86
CA PHE A 111 10.97 -5.72 -4.65
C PHE A 111 11.55 -6.58 -3.52
N ASP A 112 11.21 -7.87 -3.45
CA ASP A 112 11.86 -8.83 -2.57
C ASP A 112 13.36 -8.91 -2.84
N ARG A 113 13.75 -9.00 -4.13
CA ARG A 113 15.17 -9.03 -4.54
C ARG A 113 15.85 -7.68 -4.33
N VAL A 114 15.13 -6.60 -4.58
CA VAL A 114 15.65 -5.25 -4.29
C VAL A 114 15.93 -5.10 -2.80
N ALA A 115 15.03 -5.56 -1.93
CA ALA A 115 15.25 -5.55 -0.49
C ALA A 115 16.52 -6.31 -0.08
N GLU A 116 16.75 -7.50 -0.65
CA GLU A 116 17.98 -8.28 -0.42
C GLU A 116 19.25 -7.53 -0.83
N LEU A 117 19.19 -6.81 -1.97
CA LEU A 117 20.33 -6.00 -2.45
C LEU A 117 20.66 -4.83 -1.50
N TYR A 118 19.67 -4.28 -0.80
CA TYR A 118 19.88 -3.29 0.24
C TYR A 118 20.35 -3.89 1.58
N GLY A 119 20.30 -5.22 1.73
CA GLY A 119 20.64 -5.91 2.97
C GLY A 119 19.43 -6.14 3.90
N ALA A 120 18.22 -5.87 3.44
CA ALA A 120 16.97 -6.22 4.14
C ALA A 120 16.58 -7.69 3.88
N VAL A 121 15.52 -8.17 4.51
CA VAL A 121 14.93 -9.47 4.24
C VAL A 121 13.92 -9.32 3.12
N GLY A 122 14.06 -10.06 2.03
CA GLY A 122 13.10 -10.14 0.93
C GLY A 122 12.28 -11.42 1.03
N LEU A 123 10.95 -11.27 1.00
CA LEU A 123 9.99 -12.37 1.08
C LEU A 123 8.94 -12.18 -0.02
N ARG A 124 8.38 -13.28 -0.51
CA ARG A 124 7.31 -13.27 -1.50
C ARG A 124 6.22 -14.24 -1.08
N ALA A 125 4.98 -13.81 -1.23
CA ALA A 125 3.80 -14.66 -1.08
C ALA A 125 3.08 -14.71 -2.44
N GLU A 126 2.98 -15.90 -3.01
CA GLU A 126 2.27 -16.15 -4.29
C GLU A 126 0.80 -16.45 -4.06
N ARG A 127 0.44 -16.78 -2.83
CA ARG A 127 -0.90 -17.19 -2.42
C ARG A 127 -1.33 -16.45 -1.17
N ILE A 128 -2.62 -16.21 -1.05
CA ILE A 128 -3.19 -15.46 0.08
C ILE A 128 -2.92 -16.13 1.45
N ASP A 129 -2.91 -17.46 1.49
CA ASP A 129 -2.65 -18.23 2.70
C ASP A 129 -1.19 -18.16 3.17
N GLU A 130 -0.26 -17.76 2.31
CA GLU A 130 1.17 -17.58 2.62
C GLU A 130 1.50 -16.21 3.23
N VAL A 131 0.65 -15.21 3.02
CA VAL A 131 0.91 -13.82 3.45
C VAL A 131 1.16 -13.73 4.96
N GLY A 132 0.32 -14.39 5.76
CA GLY A 132 0.46 -14.38 7.21
C GLY A 132 1.75 -15.02 7.71
N GLU A 133 2.23 -16.08 7.04
CA GLU A 133 3.49 -16.73 7.34
C GLU A 133 4.68 -15.85 6.95
N ALA A 134 4.66 -15.25 5.77
CA ALA A 134 5.70 -14.33 5.30
C ALA A 134 5.84 -13.11 6.22
N VAL A 135 4.72 -12.52 6.65
CA VAL A 135 4.72 -11.40 7.61
C VAL A 135 5.33 -11.82 8.95
N ARG A 136 4.95 -13.00 9.48
CA ARG A 136 5.54 -13.51 10.72
C ARG A 136 7.04 -13.74 10.58
N ALA A 137 7.48 -14.37 9.50
CA ALA A 137 8.90 -14.58 9.23
C ALA A 137 9.67 -13.24 9.16
N GLY A 138 9.07 -12.21 8.52
CA GLY A 138 9.63 -10.87 8.51
C GLY A 138 9.78 -10.27 9.90
N LEU A 139 8.76 -10.36 10.75
CA LEU A 139 8.80 -9.88 12.14
C LEU A 139 9.83 -10.64 12.98
N GLU A 140 9.87 -11.96 12.88
CA GLU A 140 10.79 -12.84 13.62
C GLU A 140 12.25 -12.65 13.21
N SER A 141 12.50 -12.17 11.98
CA SER A 141 13.85 -11.89 11.50
C SER A 141 14.59 -10.83 12.34
N GLY A 142 13.83 -9.94 13.02
CA GLY A 142 14.38 -8.81 13.75
C GLY A 142 15.11 -7.79 12.86
N ARG A 143 14.89 -7.83 11.55
CA ARG A 143 15.52 -6.99 10.53
C ARG A 143 14.45 -6.27 9.69
N PRO A 144 14.80 -5.17 8.97
CA PRO A 144 13.94 -4.63 7.96
C PRO A 144 13.53 -5.72 6.94
N ALA A 145 12.25 -5.88 6.67
CA ALA A 145 11.74 -6.90 5.76
C ALA A 145 10.72 -6.34 4.78
N VAL A 146 10.76 -6.83 3.55
CA VAL A 146 9.78 -6.54 2.50
C VAL A 146 9.10 -7.84 2.09
N VAL A 147 7.79 -7.86 2.19
CA VAL A 147 6.94 -8.98 1.76
C VAL A 147 6.19 -8.54 0.51
N VAL A 148 6.50 -9.12 -0.63
CA VAL A 148 5.79 -8.87 -1.89
C VAL A 148 4.63 -9.83 -2.02
N VAL A 149 3.46 -9.29 -2.31
CA VAL A 149 2.23 -10.04 -2.56
C VAL A 149 1.74 -9.70 -3.95
N GLU A 150 1.77 -10.66 -4.87
CA GLU A 150 1.20 -10.47 -6.20
C GLU A 150 -0.33 -10.44 -6.12
N VAL A 151 -0.92 -9.41 -6.72
CA VAL A 151 -2.37 -9.23 -6.76
C VAL A 151 -2.83 -8.93 -8.18
N ASP A 152 -4.08 -9.27 -8.47
CA ASP A 152 -4.68 -9.08 -9.78
C ASP A 152 -4.82 -7.58 -10.12
N GLY A 153 -4.13 -7.13 -11.16
CA GLY A 153 -4.17 -5.75 -11.64
C GLY A 153 -5.51 -5.33 -12.26
N ASP A 154 -6.39 -6.28 -12.56
CA ASP A 154 -7.73 -6.02 -13.09
C ASP A 154 -8.80 -6.04 -11.99
N ALA A 155 -8.48 -6.49 -10.79
CA ALA A 155 -9.34 -6.42 -9.61
C ALA A 155 -9.40 -5.00 -9.04
N LEU A 156 -9.85 -4.06 -9.84
CA LEU A 156 -9.85 -2.63 -9.53
C LEU A 156 -11.05 -2.25 -8.65
N TYR A 157 -10.77 -1.65 -7.51
CA TYR A 157 -11.77 -1.04 -6.64
C TYR A 157 -11.89 0.47 -6.91
N SER A 158 -13.11 0.94 -7.15
CA SER A 158 -13.39 2.35 -7.40
C SER A 158 -14.24 2.94 -6.29
N PHE A 159 -13.60 3.46 -5.27
CA PHE A 159 -14.31 4.13 -4.17
C PHE A 159 -15.12 5.35 -4.63
N ARG A 160 -14.67 6.03 -5.68
CA ARG A 160 -15.36 7.21 -6.23
C ARG A 160 -16.71 6.83 -6.84
N ARG A 161 -16.79 5.76 -7.63
CA ARG A 161 -18.04 5.25 -8.17
C ARG A 161 -18.99 4.86 -7.05
N ASP A 162 -18.48 4.11 -6.07
CA ASP A 162 -19.30 3.60 -4.98
C ASP A 162 -19.74 4.75 -4.04
N SER A 163 -18.88 5.74 -3.80
CA SER A 163 -19.22 6.93 -3.02
C SER A 163 -20.26 7.82 -3.71
N PHE A 164 -20.27 7.87 -5.04
CA PHE A 164 -21.23 8.68 -5.80
C PHE A 164 -22.53 7.94 -6.09
N ALA A 165 -22.54 6.61 -6.11
CA ALA A 165 -23.72 5.81 -6.35
C ALA A 165 -24.86 6.07 -5.34
N HIS A 166 -24.53 6.51 -4.14
CA HIS A 166 -25.49 6.82 -3.08
C HIS A 166 -25.88 8.29 -3.00
N ARG A 167 -25.29 9.16 -3.82
CA ARG A 167 -25.66 10.56 -3.88
C ARG A 167 -26.82 10.73 -4.85
N THR A 168 -28.02 10.96 -4.33
CA THR A 168 -29.14 11.44 -5.16
C THR A 168 -28.73 12.79 -5.72
N PRO A 169 -28.74 13.01 -7.05
CA PRO A 169 -28.46 14.32 -7.62
C PRO A 169 -29.46 15.34 -7.06
N THR A 170 -28.98 16.30 -6.29
CA THR A 170 -29.81 17.41 -5.80
C THR A 170 -29.81 18.59 -6.76
N ASP A 171 -28.98 18.55 -7.79
CA ASP A 171 -28.85 19.58 -8.82
C ASP A 171 -29.27 19.00 -10.19
N PRO A 172 -30.31 19.55 -10.82
CA PRO A 172 -30.71 19.15 -12.18
C PRO A 172 -29.64 19.41 -13.26
N ASN A 173 -28.54 20.12 -12.91
CA ASN A 173 -27.39 20.30 -13.79
C ASN A 173 -26.22 19.32 -13.49
N SER A 174 -26.37 18.45 -12.52
CA SER A 174 -25.33 17.46 -12.15
C SER A 174 -25.14 16.35 -13.21
N GLU A 175 -26.01 16.24 -14.19
CA GLU A 175 -25.87 15.33 -15.33
C GLU A 175 -24.85 15.81 -16.39
N LYS A 176 -24.19 16.95 -16.17
CA LYS A 176 -23.29 17.59 -17.15
C LYS A 176 -21.87 17.76 -16.63
N LEU A 177 -21.35 16.86 -15.80
CA LEU A 177 -19.92 16.77 -15.62
C LEU A 177 -19.36 15.81 -16.68
N PRO A 178 -18.41 16.29 -17.50
CA PRO A 178 -17.85 15.55 -18.61
C PRO A 178 -17.06 14.32 -18.16
#